data_c2e9b81980f0115bac7cd08afb92d330
#
_entry.id   c2e9b81980f0115bac7cd08afb92d330
#
_cell.length_a   1.000
_cell.length_b   1.000
_cell.length_c   1.000
_cell.angle_alpha   90.00
_cell.angle_beta   90.00
_cell.angle_gamma   90.00
#
_symmetry.space_group_name_H-M   'P 1'
#
loop_
_entity.id
_entity.type
_entity.pdbx_description
1 polymer ?
#
loop_
_entity_poly.entity_id
_entity_poly.type
_entity_poly.pdbx_seq_one_letter_code
_entity_poly.pdbx_strand_id
1 'polypeptide(L)'
;VFLAVTDHNTVSHLSCLSAHEGTDLLLIRGMEITTEKGHANAWGIERWHEFRCETPAQMAQVVEDVRSSGALVSINHPKLGGPPWQFGGEDQFDCLEVWQAPWFVFNDQSLGLWDRLLKAGHRITAVGGSDVHQMPAGEEVEGLRVGRPCTWVYAQELSEQGILAGIRSGQVFVSESPRGPNLQ
;
A
#
# COMPACT_ATOMS: atom_id res chain seq x y z
N VAL A 1 8.67 -13.63 5.86
CA VAL A 1 7.52 -12.85 5.32
C VAL A 1 7.52 -11.44 5.90
N PHE A 2 6.80 -10.51 5.27
CA PHE A 2 6.61 -9.15 5.81
C PHE A 2 5.12 -8.76 5.77
N LEU A 3 4.75 -7.79 6.60
CA LEU A 3 3.42 -7.18 6.66
C LEU A 3 3.56 -5.68 6.90
N ALA A 4 2.95 -4.85 6.08
CA ALA A 4 2.80 -3.43 6.36
C ALA A 4 1.59 -3.21 7.27
N VAL A 5 1.80 -2.46 8.37
CA VAL A 5 0.75 -2.05 9.29
C VAL A 5 0.47 -0.57 9.05
N THR A 6 -0.76 -0.26 8.64
CA THR A 6 -1.12 1.05 8.10
C THR A 6 -2.46 1.54 8.66
N ASP A 7 -2.55 1.70 9.99
CA ASP A 7 -3.77 2.21 10.62
C ASP A 7 -4.15 3.60 10.09
N HIS A 8 -5.45 3.84 9.99
CA HIS A 8 -6.02 5.09 9.48
C HIS A 8 -5.59 6.30 10.32
N ASN A 9 -4.88 7.23 9.71
CA ASN A 9 -4.56 8.57 10.24
C ASN A 9 -3.82 8.58 11.59
N THR A 10 -3.21 7.46 11.98
CA THR A 10 -2.49 7.32 13.26
C THR A 10 -1.20 6.53 13.08
N VAL A 11 -0.27 6.74 13.99
CA VAL A 11 0.98 5.97 14.13
C VAL A 11 1.12 5.36 15.53
N SER A 12 0.03 5.31 16.31
CA SER A 12 0.06 4.81 17.68
C SER A 12 0.53 3.35 17.78
N HIS A 13 0.24 2.54 16.75
CA HIS A 13 0.67 1.14 16.66
C HIS A 13 2.20 0.99 16.53
N LEU A 14 2.94 1.99 16.04
CA LEU A 14 4.40 1.88 15.85
C LEU A 14 5.12 1.53 17.16
N SER A 15 4.63 2.00 18.29
CA SER A 15 5.19 1.66 19.60
C SER A 15 5.01 0.19 20.00
N CYS A 16 4.06 -0.50 19.37
CA CYS A 16 3.76 -1.91 19.63
C CYS A 16 4.53 -2.85 18.69
N LEU A 17 5.00 -2.36 17.55
CA LEU A 17 5.67 -3.19 16.54
C LEU A 17 6.97 -3.81 17.07
N SER A 18 7.71 -3.08 17.90
CA SER A 18 8.96 -3.56 18.52
C SER A 18 8.76 -4.78 19.44
N ALA A 19 7.54 -4.97 19.97
CA ALA A 19 7.23 -6.16 20.78
C ALA A 19 7.22 -7.46 19.96
N HIS A 20 7.23 -7.38 18.63
CA HIS A 20 7.26 -8.50 17.70
C HIS A 20 8.64 -8.74 17.08
N GLU A 21 9.68 -8.06 17.57
CA GLU A 21 11.07 -8.34 17.18
C GLU A 21 11.44 -9.79 17.53
N GLY A 22 12.10 -10.47 16.55
CA GLY A 22 12.50 -11.88 16.72
C GLY A 22 11.45 -12.90 16.27
N THR A 23 10.36 -12.47 15.66
CA THR A 23 9.43 -13.35 14.94
C THR A 23 9.91 -13.56 13.50
N ASP A 24 9.39 -14.59 12.80
CA ASP A 24 9.65 -14.79 11.35
C ASP A 24 8.87 -13.79 10.47
N LEU A 25 8.24 -12.81 11.09
CA LEU A 25 7.46 -11.76 10.46
C LEU A 25 8.16 -10.41 10.63
N LEU A 26 8.52 -9.80 9.51
CA LEU A 26 8.98 -8.41 9.45
C LEU A 26 7.76 -7.49 9.36
N LEU A 27 7.67 -6.51 10.25
CA LEU A 27 6.64 -5.49 10.22
C LEU A 27 7.18 -4.20 9.59
N ILE A 28 6.51 -3.74 8.54
CA ILE A 28 6.81 -2.46 7.88
C ILE A 28 5.97 -1.38 8.54
N ARG A 29 6.62 -0.34 9.00
CA ARG A 29 5.99 0.82 9.63
C ARG A 29 5.24 1.63 8.58
N GLY A 30 3.97 1.89 8.81
CA GLY A 30 3.17 2.66 7.88
C GLY A 30 2.02 3.41 8.53
N MET A 31 1.32 4.18 7.72
CA MET A 31 0.08 4.87 8.06
C MET A 31 -0.77 4.97 6.81
N GLU A 32 -2.06 4.74 6.92
CA GLU A 32 -2.98 5.09 5.85
C GLU A 32 -3.46 6.54 6.01
N ILE A 33 -3.14 7.36 5.02
CA ILE A 33 -3.64 8.73 4.86
C ILE A 33 -5.05 8.62 4.29
N THR A 34 -6.04 8.68 5.17
CA THR A 34 -7.44 8.46 4.87
C THR A 34 -8.18 9.78 4.75
N THR A 35 -8.77 10.04 3.59
CA THR A 35 -9.59 11.21 3.30
C THR A 35 -10.89 10.80 2.60
N GLU A 36 -11.87 11.70 2.51
CA GLU A 36 -13.10 11.47 1.75
C GLU A 36 -12.87 11.42 0.22
N LYS A 37 -11.72 11.90 -0.26
CA LYS A 37 -11.37 12.01 -1.69
C LYS A 37 -10.39 10.95 -2.18
N GLY A 38 -10.09 9.98 -1.36
CA GLY A 38 -9.16 8.89 -1.65
C GLY A 38 -8.21 8.61 -0.51
N HIS A 39 -7.61 7.43 -0.55
CA HIS A 39 -6.69 6.96 0.47
C HIS A 39 -5.29 6.75 -0.12
N ALA A 40 -4.27 6.90 0.72
CA ALA A 40 -2.90 6.61 0.35
C ALA A 40 -2.13 6.02 1.53
N ASN A 41 -1.29 5.03 1.29
CA ASN A 41 -0.37 4.51 2.29
C ASN A 41 0.97 5.26 2.25
N ALA A 42 1.51 5.55 3.42
CA ALA A 42 2.90 5.92 3.63
C ALA A 42 3.62 4.74 4.30
N TRP A 43 4.72 4.23 3.72
CA TRP A 43 5.48 3.08 4.23
C TRP A 43 6.93 3.44 4.55
N GLY A 44 7.44 2.94 5.68
CA GLY A 44 8.77 3.24 6.18
C GLY A 44 8.84 4.56 6.95
N ILE A 45 7.71 4.97 7.52
CA ILE A 45 7.60 6.20 8.30
C ILE A 45 8.10 6.01 9.75
N GLU A 46 8.61 7.09 10.34
CA GLU A 46 9.01 7.14 11.75
C GLU A 46 8.14 8.08 12.59
N ARG A 47 7.31 8.87 11.93
CA ARG A 47 6.45 9.88 12.56
C ARG A 47 5.10 9.94 11.88
N TRP A 48 4.16 10.57 12.55
CA TRP A 48 2.87 10.93 11.97
C TRP A 48 3.03 11.95 10.85
N HIS A 49 2.21 11.83 9.81
CA HIS A 49 2.09 12.74 8.70
C HIS A 49 0.69 13.35 8.61
N GLU A 50 0.57 14.55 8.05
CA GLU A 50 -0.72 15.22 7.88
C GLU A 50 -1.61 14.45 6.90
N PHE A 51 -2.87 14.34 7.20
CA PHE A 51 -3.87 13.67 6.36
C PHE A 51 -5.05 14.57 5.97
N ARG A 52 -5.24 15.70 6.66
CA ARG A 52 -6.35 16.63 6.44
C ARG A 52 -6.12 17.43 5.18
N CYS A 53 -6.35 16.81 4.02
CA CYS A 53 -6.22 17.39 2.70
C CYS A 53 -7.57 17.39 1.99
N GLU A 54 -7.91 18.52 1.40
CA GLU A 54 -9.12 18.72 0.62
C GLU A 54 -8.84 19.08 -0.84
N THR A 55 -7.61 19.48 -1.14
CA THR A 55 -7.19 19.95 -2.46
C THR A 55 -6.01 19.15 -3.01
N PRO A 56 -5.83 19.09 -4.34
CA PRO A 56 -4.66 18.49 -4.96
C PRO A 56 -3.32 19.05 -4.44
N ALA A 57 -3.27 20.35 -4.20
CA ALA A 57 -2.05 21.01 -3.71
C ALA A 57 -1.70 20.58 -2.27
N GLN A 58 -2.69 20.39 -1.42
CA GLN A 58 -2.46 19.87 -0.07
C GLN A 58 -2.00 18.41 -0.11
N MET A 59 -2.61 17.57 -0.95
CA MET A 59 -2.16 16.19 -1.12
C MET A 59 -0.72 16.13 -1.66
N ALA A 60 -0.38 16.94 -2.65
CA ALA A 60 0.98 17.05 -3.17
C ALA A 60 2.00 17.42 -2.06
N GLN A 61 1.62 18.32 -1.15
CA GLN A 61 2.47 18.68 -0.01
C GLN A 61 2.66 17.52 0.97
N VAL A 62 1.62 16.73 1.22
CA VAL A 62 1.70 15.52 2.05
C VAL A 62 2.61 14.47 1.40
N VAL A 63 2.45 14.23 0.10
CA VAL A 63 3.32 13.31 -0.65
C VAL A 63 4.78 13.73 -0.55
N GLU A 64 5.07 15.03 -0.73
CA GLU A 64 6.43 15.55 -0.62
C GLU A 64 6.99 15.41 0.81
N ASP A 65 6.18 15.67 1.84
CA ASP A 65 6.60 15.51 3.24
C ASP A 65 6.94 14.06 3.57
N VAL A 66 6.14 13.10 3.10
CA VAL A 66 6.39 11.66 3.28
C VAL A 66 7.67 11.26 2.52
N ARG A 67 7.80 11.61 1.25
CA ARG A 67 8.95 11.25 0.42
C ARG A 67 10.26 11.86 0.91
N SER A 68 10.22 13.08 1.42
CA SER A 68 11.40 13.76 1.98
C SER A 68 11.93 13.07 3.24
N SER A 69 11.10 12.30 3.95
CA SER A 69 11.52 11.45 5.07
C SER A 69 12.16 10.13 4.64
N GLY A 70 12.23 9.83 3.34
CA GLY A 70 12.76 8.58 2.78
C GLY A 70 11.71 7.47 2.63
N ALA A 71 10.48 7.72 3.05
CA ALA A 71 9.35 6.80 2.97
C ALA A 71 8.80 6.67 1.53
N LEU A 72 7.95 5.69 1.29
CA LEU A 72 7.20 5.49 0.04
C LEU A 72 5.76 5.91 0.21
N VAL A 73 5.15 6.41 -0.87
CA VAL A 73 3.71 6.68 -0.93
C VAL A 73 3.04 5.85 -2.01
N SER A 74 1.89 5.26 -1.66
CA SER A 74 1.06 4.46 -2.56
C SER A 74 -0.36 4.98 -2.59
N ILE A 75 -0.94 5.13 -3.78
CA ILE A 75 -2.39 5.32 -3.90
C ILE A 75 -3.08 4.00 -3.59
N ASN A 76 -4.06 4.02 -2.67
CA ASN A 76 -4.83 2.84 -2.29
C ASN A 76 -6.11 2.73 -3.11
N HIS A 77 -6.45 1.50 -3.51
CA HIS A 77 -7.72 1.08 -4.12
C HIS A 77 -8.46 2.18 -4.94
N PRO A 78 -7.84 2.79 -5.98
CA PRO A 78 -8.44 3.89 -6.76
C PRO A 78 -9.53 3.35 -7.70
N LYS A 79 -10.65 2.88 -7.14
CA LYS A 79 -11.71 2.15 -7.85
C LYS A 79 -13.07 2.36 -7.16
N LEU A 80 -14.15 1.93 -7.80
CA LEU A 80 -15.47 1.84 -7.17
C LEU A 80 -15.47 0.78 -6.04
N GLY A 81 -16.35 0.97 -5.06
CA GLY A 81 -16.42 0.11 -3.86
C GLY A 81 -15.54 0.56 -2.70
N GLY A 82 -14.82 1.65 -2.84
CA GLY A 82 -14.08 2.41 -1.85
C GLY A 82 -14.11 3.89 -2.23
N PRO A 83 -13.48 4.80 -1.48
CA PRO A 83 -13.35 6.19 -1.88
C PRO A 83 -12.45 6.27 -3.13
N PRO A 84 -13.02 6.68 -4.30
CA PRO A 84 -12.24 6.78 -5.52
C PRO A 84 -11.22 7.91 -5.39
N TRP A 85 -10.05 7.76 -6.03
CA TRP A 85 -9.02 8.80 -6.03
C TRP A 85 -9.50 10.03 -6.81
N GLN A 86 -9.60 11.17 -6.12
CA GLN A 86 -10.16 12.42 -6.67
C GLN A 86 -9.16 13.60 -6.63
N PHE A 87 -7.94 13.37 -6.17
CA PHE A 87 -6.96 14.44 -6.10
C PHE A 87 -6.24 14.67 -7.44
N GLY A 88 -6.18 13.66 -8.32
CA GLY A 88 -5.25 13.71 -9.45
C GLY A 88 -3.80 13.59 -8.97
N GLY A 89 -2.82 13.91 -9.84
CA GLY A 89 -1.41 13.91 -9.48
C GLY A 89 -0.84 12.53 -9.17
N GLU A 90 -1.42 11.48 -9.75
CA GLU A 90 -1.04 10.09 -9.54
C GLU A 90 0.43 9.82 -9.89
N ASP A 91 0.98 10.60 -10.79
CA ASP A 91 2.38 10.56 -11.23
C ASP A 91 3.39 10.98 -10.14
N GLN A 92 2.92 11.60 -9.06
CA GLN A 92 3.73 11.98 -7.91
C GLN A 92 3.94 10.83 -6.91
N PHE A 93 3.20 9.74 -7.05
CA PHE A 93 3.26 8.58 -6.15
C PHE A 93 4.31 7.56 -6.61
N ASP A 94 4.89 6.85 -5.64
CA ASP A 94 5.84 5.77 -5.91
C ASP A 94 5.12 4.49 -6.35
N CYS A 95 3.93 4.24 -5.77
CA CYS A 95 3.16 3.02 -5.96
C CYS A 95 1.67 3.30 -6.20
N LEU A 96 1.00 2.31 -6.80
CA LEU A 96 -0.44 2.28 -6.95
C LEU A 96 -0.95 0.87 -6.65
N GLU A 97 -1.97 0.77 -5.80
CA GLU A 97 -2.61 -0.49 -5.47
C GLU A 97 -3.52 -0.94 -6.61
N VAL A 98 -3.02 -1.90 -7.40
CA VAL A 98 -3.74 -2.45 -8.55
C VAL A 98 -4.70 -3.57 -8.17
N TRP A 99 -4.48 -4.20 -6.99
CA TRP A 99 -5.31 -5.27 -6.48
C TRP A 99 -5.51 -5.14 -4.97
N GLN A 100 -6.75 -4.83 -4.56
CA GLN A 100 -7.17 -4.77 -3.16
C GLN A 100 -8.38 -5.69 -2.98
N ALA A 101 -8.40 -6.48 -1.89
CA ALA A 101 -9.49 -7.41 -1.57
C ALA A 101 -9.76 -8.42 -2.72
N PRO A 102 -10.93 -9.09 -2.80
CA PRO A 102 -11.23 -10.01 -3.90
C PRO A 102 -11.20 -9.33 -5.27
N TRP A 103 -10.67 -10.04 -6.28
CA TRP A 103 -10.46 -9.48 -7.62
C TRP A 103 -11.72 -8.83 -8.22
N PHE A 104 -12.88 -9.43 -8.03
CA PHE A 104 -14.14 -8.97 -8.63
C PHE A 104 -14.65 -7.62 -8.09
N VAL A 105 -14.02 -7.08 -7.04
CA VAL A 105 -14.37 -5.75 -6.49
C VAL A 105 -13.67 -4.65 -7.29
N PHE A 106 -14.03 -4.52 -8.56
CA PHE A 106 -13.59 -3.46 -9.49
C PHE A 106 -12.08 -3.25 -9.61
N ASN A 107 -11.25 -4.27 -9.35
CA ASN A 107 -9.78 -4.14 -9.45
C ASN A 107 -9.29 -3.89 -10.88
N ASP A 108 -10.08 -4.25 -11.88
CA ASP A 108 -9.85 -3.90 -13.28
C ASP A 108 -9.74 -2.38 -13.50
N GLN A 109 -10.44 -1.57 -12.70
CA GLN A 109 -10.36 -0.10 -12.78
C GLN A 109 -8.99 0.42 -12.27
N SER A 110 -8.52 -0.09 -11.13
CA SER A 110 -7.18 0.25 -10.60
C SER A 110 -6.08 -0.19 -11.56
N LEU A 111 -6.16 -1.41 -12.09
CA LEU A 111 -5.24 -1.93 -13.10
C LEU A 111 -5.25 -1.08 -14.37
N GLY A 112 -6.45 -0.67 -14.84
CA GLY A 112 -6.60 0.21 -15.99
C GLY A 112 -6.03 1.61 -15.77
N LEU A 113 -6.11 2.15 -14.55
CA LEU A 113 -5.45 3.42 -14.20
C LEU A 113 -3.93 3.27 -14.27
N TRP A 114 -3.37 2.23 -13.66
CA TRP A 114 -1.95 1.94 -13.68
C TRP A 114 -1.41 1.77 -15.12
N ASP A 115 -2.11 1.01 -15.97
CA ASP A 115 -1.75 0.84 -17.38
C ASP A 115 -1.71 2.18 -18.15
N ARG A 116 -2.69 3.07 -17.88
CA ARG A 116 -2.69 4.42 -18.49
C ARG A 116 -1.49 5.26 -18.04
N LEU A 117 -1.12 5.20 -16.77
CA LEU A 117 0.05 5.92 -16.25
C LEU A 117 1.34 5.42 -16.89
N LEU A 118 1.52 4.10 -17.03
CA LEU A 118 2.67 3.52 -17.71
C LEU A 118 2.73 3.94 -19.19
N LYS A 119 1.59 3.92 -19.89
CA LYS A 119 1.51 4.37 -21.31
C LYS A 119 1.80 5.85 -21.45
N ALA A 120 1.53 6.67 -20.45
CA ALA A 120 1.92 8.08 -20.40
C ALA A 120 3.41 8.29 -20.07
N GLY A 121 4.16 7.22 -19.80
CA GLY A 121 5.60 7.28 -19.51
C GLY A 121 5.96 7.43 -18.04
N HIS A 122 4.97 7.37 -17.14
CA HIS A 122 5.23 7.44 -15.69
C HIS A 122 5.81 6.12 -15.18
N ARG A 123 6.61 6.21 -14.12
CA ARG A 123 7.15 5.04 -13.41
C ARG A 123 6.46 4.94 -12.05
N ILE A 124 5.52 4.04 -11.93
CA ILE A 124 4.76 3.78 -10.73
C ILE A 124 4.67 2.28 -10.48
N THR A 125 5.05 1.84 -9.30
CA THR A 125 5.10 0.41 -8.95
C THR A 125 3.71 -0.11 -8.63
N ALA A 126 3.30 -1.21 -9.27
CA ALA A 126 2.07 -1.91 -8.94
C ALA A 126 2.23 -2.69 -7.64
N VAL A 127 1.28 -2.53 -6.73
CA VAL A 127 1.23 -3.28 -5.47
C VAL A 127 -0.16 -3.88 -5.24
N GLY A 128 -0.26 -4.82 -4.31
CA GLY A 128 -1.53 -5.38 -3.87
C GLY A 128 -1.53 -5.62 -2.37
N GLY A 129 -2.68 -5.41 -1.77
CA GLY A 129 -2.89 -5.58 -0.34
C GLY A 129 -4.31 -6.02 0.00
N SER A 130 -4.49 -6.60 1.17
CA SER A 130 -5.77 -7.17 1.58
C SER A 130 -6.74 -6.16 2.16
N ASP A 131 -6.22 -5.05 2.69
CA ASP A 131 -7.02 -4.03 3.38
C ASP A 131 -7.91 -4.64 4.49
N VAL A 132 -7.35 -5.57 5.25
CA VAL A 132 -8.06 -6.28 6.33
C VAL A 132 -7.98 -5.48 7.61
N HIS A 133 -9.13 -5.07 8.14
CA HIS A 133 -9.26 -4.29 9.36
C HIS A 133 -9.49 -5.13 10.61
N GLN A 134 -9.93 -6.38 10.44
CA GLN A 134 -10.27 -7.26 11.56
C GLN A 134 -9.83 -8.69 11.26
N MET A 135 -9.26 -9.36 12.25
CA MET A 135 -9.12 -10.80 12.18
C MET A 135 -10.48 -11.44 12.41
N PRO A 136 -10.95 -12.32 11.51
CA PRO A 136 -12.25 -12.96 11.65
C PRO A 136 -12.29 -13.77 12.95
N ALA A 137 -13.24 -13.44 13.85
CA ALA A 137 -13.55 -14.25 15.02
C ALA A 137 -14.51 -15.38 14.57
N GLY A 138 -13.95 -16.48 14.07
CA GLY A 138 -14.68 -17.74 13.88
C GLY A 138 -15.15 -18.02 12.46
N GLU A 139 -15.95 -17.22 11.78
CA GLU A 139 -16.36 -17.46 10.40
C GLU A 139 -15.64 -16.52 9.44
N GLU A 140 -14.98 -17.11 8.44
CA GLU A 140 -14.24 -16.36 7.43
C GLU A 140 -15.23 -15.60 6.54
N VAL A 141 -15.11 -14.28 6.48
CA VAL A 141 -15.69 -13.53 5.38
C VAL A 141 -14.96 -13.98 4.11
N GLU A 142 -15.67 -14.67 3.23
CA GLU A 142 -15.10 -15.25 2.02
C GLU A 142 -14.37 -14.18 1.21
N GLY A 143 -13.04 -14.36 1.08
CA GLY A 143 -12.18 -13.50 0.29
C GLY A 143 -11.44 -12.37 1.03
N LEU A 144 -11.79 -12.03 2.26
CA LEU A 144 -11.06 -11.03 3.06
C LEU A 144 -10.11 -11.73 4.03
N ARG A 145 -8.84 -11.88 3.65
CA ARG A 145 -7.79 -12.48 4.50
C ARG A 145 -6.50 -11.68 4.38
N VAL A 146 -5.77 -11.58 5.47
CA VAL A 146 -4.39 -11.04 5.44
C VAL A 146 -3.57 -11.79 4.39
N GLY A 147 -2.88 -11.03 3.52
CA GLY A 147 -2.09 -11.57 2.42
C GLY A 147 -2.90 -12.04 1.21
N ARG A 148 -4.17 -11.61 1.06
CA ARG A 148 -4.99 -11.88 -0.12
C ARG A 148 -5.68 -10.60 -0.64
N PRO A 149 -5.10 -10.01 -1.70
CA PRO A 149 -3.85 -10.34 -2.42
C PRO A 149 -2.59 -9.98 -1.61
N CYS A 150 -1.43 -10.28 -2.19
CA CYS A 150 -0.15 -9.91 -1.61
C CYS A 150 0.83 -9.43 -2.68
N THR A 151 1.78 -8.60 -2.26
CA THR A 151 2.91 -8.15 -3.06
C THR A 151 4.14 -9.00 -2.72
N TRP A 152 4.75 -9.58 -3.75
CA TRP A 152 6.06 -10.21 -3.67
C TRP A 152 7.14 -9.18 -4.02
N VAL A 153 8.22 -9.19 -3.27
CA VAL A 153 9.32 -8.23 -3.45
C VAL A 153 10.63 -8.99 -3.59
N TYR A 154 11.37 -8.71 -4.65
CA TYR A 154 12.75 -9.14 -4.77
C TYR A 154 13.63 -8.18 -3.99
N ALA A 155 14.06 -8.59 -2.81
CA ALA A 155 14.92 -7.84 -1.91
C ALA A 155 16.24 -8.55 -1.68
N GLN A 156 17.32 -7.80 -1.47
CA GLN A 156 18.63 -8.37 -1.16
C GLN A 156 18.68 -8.95 0.26
N GLU A 157 17.85 -8.43 1.16
CA GLU A 157 17.73 -8.87 2.54
C GLU A 157 16.30 -8.70 3.04
N LEU A 158 15.92 -9.47 4.05
CA LEU A 158 14.63 -9.33 4.73
C LEU A 158 14.77 -8.26 5.82
N SER A 159 14.78 -7.00 5.40
CA SER A 159 14.74 -5.82 6.25
C SER A 159 13.72 -4.82 5.71
N GLU A 160 13.24 -3.88 6.53
CA GLU A 160 12.34 -2.83 6.07
C GLU A 160 12.97 -2.06 4.90
N GLN A 161 14.24 -1.68 5.02
CA GLN A 161 14.95 -0.97 3.96
C GLN A 161 15.09 -1.79 2.68
N GLY A 162 15.40 -3.10 2.80
CA GLY A 162 15.52 -4.00 1.65
C GLY A 162 14.19 -4.15 0.91
N ILE A 163 13.09 -4.31 1.65
CA ILE A 163 11.73 -4.40 1.06
C ILE A 163 11.35 -3.09 0.38
N LEU A 164 11.50 -1.94 1.05
CA LEU A 164 11.17 -0.64 0.48
C LEU A 164 12.03 -0.31 -0.75
N ALA A 165 13.30 -0.70 -0.76
CA ALA A 165 14.18 -0.53 -1.92
C ALA A 165 13.72 -1.38 -3.12
N GLY A 166 13.30 -2.63 -2.89
CA GLY A 166 12.73 -3.50 -3.90
C GLY A 166 11.45 -2.93 -4.50
N ILE A 167 10.55 -2.42 -3.65
CA ILE A 167 9.31 -1.75 -4.10
C ILE A 167 9.65 -0.50 -4.92
N ARG A 168 10.53 0.37 -4.42
CA ARG A 168 10.95 1.61 -5.11
C ARG A 168 11.55 1.35 -6.50
N SER A 169 12.25 0.26 -6.65
CA SER A 169 12.87 -0.13 -7.94
C SER A 169 11.93 -0.91 -8.87
N GLY A 170 10.67 -1.16 -8.47
CA GLY A 170 9.71 -1.92 -9.25
C GLY A 170 10.00 -3.42 -9.31
N GLN A 171 10.84 -3.93 -8.42
CA GLN A 171 11.19 -5.36 -8.36
C GLN A 171 10.12 -6.14 -7.56
N VAL A 172 8.92 -6.13 -8.08
CA VAL A 172 7.74 -6.72 -7.43
C VAL A 172 6.85 -7.46 -8.43
N PHE A 173 6.02 -8.34 -7.90
CA PHE A 173 4.82 -8.82 -8.57
C PHE A 173 3.68 -9.01 -7.57
N VAL A 174 2.44 -8.95 -8.06
CA VAL A 174 1.24 -9.13 -7.24
C VAL A 174 0.66 -10.51 -7.51
N SER A 175 0.29 -11.21 -6.45
CA SER A 175 -0.34 -12.53 -6.49
C SER A 175 -1.62 -12.54 -5.65
N GLU A 176 -2.56 -13.42 -6.01
CA GLU A 176 -3.79 -13.64 -5.24
C GLU A 176 -3.52 -13.97 -3.77
N SER A 177 -2.44 -14.68 -3.50
CA SER A 177 -2.07 -15.10 -2.14
C SER A 177 -0.60 -15.53 -2.08
N PRO A 178 -0.02 -15.73 -0.87
CA PRO A 178 1.32 -16.27 -0.71
C PRO A 178 1.49 -17.71 -1.26
N ARG A 179 0.39 -18.38 -1.60
CA ARG A 179 0.38 -19.71 -2.23
C ARG A 179 -0.27 -19.69 -3.62
N GLY A 180 -0.56 -18.51 -4.13
CA GLY A 180 -1.14 -18.32 -5.44
C GLY A 180 -0.14 -18.62 -6.56
N PRO A 181 -0.61 -18.58 -7.82
CA PRO A 181 0.24 -18.79 -8.99
C PRO A 181 1.41 -17.81 -8.98
N ASN A 182 2.60 -18.35 -9.18
CA ASN A 182 3.84 -17.59 -9.34
C ASN A 182 4.42 -17.95 -10.70
N LEU A 183 4.39 -16.99 -11.62
CA LEU A 183 5.01 -17.13 -12.93
C LEU A 183 6.43 -16.56 -12.83
N GLN A 184 7.43 -17.43 -12.90
CA GLN A 184 8.85 -17.08 -12.96
C GLN A 184 9.33 -16.99 -14.40
#